data_53404c11da62c507794e1b0e4a7cb708
#
_entry.id   53404c11da62c507794e1b0e4a7cb708
#
_cell.length_a   1.000
_cell.length_b   1.000
_cell.length_c   1.000
_cell.angle_alpha   90.00
_cell.angle_beta   90.00
_cell.angle_gamma   90.00
#
_symmetry.space_group_name_H-M   'P 1'
#
loop_
_entity.id
_entity.type
_entity.pdbx_description
1 polymer ?
#
loop_
_entity_poly.entity_id
_entity_poly.type
_entity_poly.pdbx_seq_one_letter_code
_entity_poly.pdbx_strand_id
1 'polypeptide(L)'
;KPINDNQLIVLQHSFSKPDEIYSINLNDKAITELSFENKETLDQITMGKVEERWIATTDNKKMLTWIIYPPHFDPNKKYPALLYCQGGPQSPVSQFWSYRWNLQLMAANGYVIVAPNRRGLYGFGQEWLEQISGDYGGQNMKDYFSAIDAVKAEPFIDENRLGAIGASYGGFSIYWLAGHHQKRFKA
;
A
#
# COMPACT_ATOMS: atom_id res chain seq x y z
N LYS A 1 19.97 -13.53 -8.33
CA LYS A 1 20.89 -14.64 -8.65
C LYS A 1 22.33 -14.19 -8.40
N PRO A 2 23.17 -14.93 -7.65
CA PRO A 2 24.59 -14.62 -7.54
C PRO A 2 25.28 -14.81 -8.91
N ILE A 3 26.18 -13.89 -9.25
CA ILE A 3 27.10 -14.03 -10.40
C ILE A 3 28.45 -14.55 -9.88
N ASN A 4 28.89 -14.06 -8.74
CA ASN A 4 30.10 -14.47 -8.02
C ASN A 4 29.91 -14.18 -6.52
N ASP A 5 30.93 -14.36 -5.71
CA ASP A 5 30.90 -14.22 -4.25
C ASP A 5 30.54 -12.77 -3.79
N ASN A 6 30.71 -11.78 -4.66
CA ASN A 6 30.59 -10.37 -4.30
C ASN A 6 29.51 -9.62 -5.10
N GLN A 7 28.72 -10.33 -5.96
CA GLN A 7 27.77 -9.65 -6.83
C GLN A 7 26.46 -10.44 -7.01
N LEU A 8 25.34 -9.75 -6.81
CA LEU A 8 24.01 -10.27 -7.07
C LEU A 8 23.37 -9.54 -8.25
N ILE A 9 22.59 -10.28 -9.04
CA ILE A 9 21.62 -9.72 -9.97
C ILE A 9 20.23 -9.93 -9.38
N VAL A 10 19.46 -8.85 -9.31
CA VAL A 10 18.10 -8.82 -8.75
C VAL A 10 17.14 -8.11 -9.68
N LEU A 11 15.87 -8.44 -9.57
CA LEU A 11 14.78 -7.59 -10.06
C LEU A 11 14.36 -6.66 -8.91
N GLN A 12 14.16 -5.40 -9.22
CA GLN A 12 13.67 -4.41 -8.28
C GLN A 12 12.51 -3.64 -8.91
N HIS A 13 11.47 -3.45 -8.13
CA HIS A 13 10.32 -2.63 -8.46
C HIS A 13 9.90 -1.75 -7.29
N SER A 14 8.98 -0.84 -7.53
CA SER A 14 8.29 -0.06 -6.49
C SER A 14 6.87 0.24 -6.95
N PHE A 15 6.07 0.92 -6.14
CA PHE A 15 4.77 1.44 -6.59
C PHE A 15 4.87 2.38 -7.82
N SER A 16 6.04 2.99 -8.02
CA SER A 16 6.25 3.97 -9.09
C SER A 16 7.13 3.46 -10.22
N LYS A 17 7.57 2.21 -10.17
CA LYS A 17 8.47 1.64 -11.19
C LYS A 17 8.25 0.13 -11.33
N PRO A 18 8.02 -0.38 -12.56
CA PRO A 18 7.99 -1.83 -12.81
C PRO A 18 9.36 -2.46 -12.61
N ASP A 19 9.41 -3.80 -12.71
CA ASP A 19 10.65 -4.55 -12.59
C ASP A 19 11.69 -4.07 -13.60
N GLU A 20 12.89 -3.75 -13.06
CA GLU A 20 14.11 -3.56 -13.82
C GLU A 20 15.22 -4.42 -13.20
N ILE A 21 16.24 -4.70 -13.99
CA ILE A 21 17.40 -5.50 -13.55
C ILE A 21 18.42 -4.61 -12.87
N TYR A 22 18.87 -5.02 -11.70
CA TYR A 22 19.89 -4.33 -10.92
C TYR A 22 21.03 -5.28 -10.55
N SER A 23 22.24 -4.73 -10.45
CA SER A 23 23.39 -5.35 -9.84
C SER A 23 23.62 -4.78 -8.44
N ILE A 24 23.87 -5.64 -7.47
CA ILE A 24 24.23 -5.27 -6.09
C ILE A 24 25.64 -5.79 -5.81
N ASN A 25 26.56 -4.89 -5.48
CA ASN A 25 27.89 -5.25 -4.97
C ASN A 25 27.77 -5.50 -3.46
N LEU A 26 28.13 -6.69 -3.01
CA LEU A 26 28.00 -7.09 -1.60
C LEU A 26 29.05 -6.48 -0.68
N ASN A 27 30.18 -5.98 -1.22
CA ASN A 27 31.24 -5.37 -0.41
C ASN A 27 30.89 -3.96 0.04
N ASP A 28 30.44 -3.11 -0.89
CA ASP A 28 30.14 -1.70 -0.66
C ASP A 28 28.62 -1.39 -0.68
N LYS A 29 27.81 -2.40 -0.97
CA LYS A 29 26.34 -2.31 -1.11
C LYS A 29 25.87 -1.37 -2.24
N ALA A 30 26.77 -1.06 -3.18
CA ALA A 30 26.41 -0.25 -4.35
C ALA A 30 25.35 -0.99 -5.20
N ILE A 31 24.31 -0.25 -5.59
CA ILE A 31 23.22 -0.74 -6.45
C ILE A 31 23.33 -0.01 -7.78
N THR A 32 23.43 -0.78 -8.87
CA THR A 32 23.49 -0.24 -10.24
C THR A 32 22.36 -0.80 -11.06
N GLU A 33 21.58 0.07 -11.69
CA GLU A 33 20.55 -0.31 -12.64
C GLU A 33 21.19 -0.77 -13.95
N LEU A 34 20.74 -1.89 -14.49
CA LEU A 34 21.31 -2.53 -15.69
C LEU A 34 20.32 -2.56 -16.85
N SER A 35 19.02 -2.43 -16.62
CA SER A 35 18.00 -2.34 -17.66
C SER A 35 17.16 -1.08 -17.50
N PHE A 36 16.62 -0.58 -18.61
CA PHE A 36 15.86 0.66 -18.69
C PHE A 36 14.65 0.52 -19.62
N GLU A 37 14.05 -0.68 -19.65
CA GLU A 37 13.00 -1.05 -20.60
C GLU A 37 11.76 -0.15 -20.51
N ASN A 38 11.47 0.34 -19.30
CA ASN A 38 10.29 1.16 -19.05
C ASN A 38 10.58 2.68 -19.03
N LYS A 39 11.85 3.08 -19.19
CA LYS A 39 12.28 4.46 -18.97
C LYS A 39 11.56 5.45 -19.87
N GLU A 40 11.48 5.20 -21.17
CA GLU A 40 10.85 6.10 -22.15
C GLU A 40 9.38 6.35 -21.80
N THR A 41 8.65 5.31 -21.40
CA THR A 41 7.24 5.42 -20.99
C THR A 41 7.10 6.17 -19.67
N LEU A 42 7.92 5.83 -18.68
CA LEU A 42 7.84 6.42 -17.34
C LEU A 42 8.24 7.90 -17.33
N ASP A 43 9.18 8.33 -18.18
CA ASP A 43 9.57 9.74 -18.32
C ASP A 43 8.41 10.62 -18.82
N GLN A 44 7.38 10.05 -19.43
CA GLN A 44 6.17 10.73 -19.90
C GLN A 44 5.03 10.74 -18.87
N ILE A 45 5.18 10.06 -17.74
CA ILE A 45 4.14 9.87 -16.73
C ILE A 45 4.55 10.57 -15.43
N THR A 46 3.66 11.40 -14.88
CA THR A 46 3.85 11.94 -13.54
C THR A 46 3.25 10.98 -12.51
N MET A 47 4.10 10.41 -11.68
CA MET A 47 3.69 9.55 -10.57
C MET A 47 3.35 10.37 -9.33
N GLY A 48 2.40 9.88 -8.53
CA GLY A 48 2.09 10.42 -7.22
C GLY A 48 3.16 10.07 -6.18
N LYS A 49 3.35 10.95 -5.20
CA LYS A 49 4.23 10.69 -4.05
C LYS A 49 3.76 9.46 -3.29
N VAL A 50 4.68 8.58 -2.92
CA VAL A 50 4.45 7.47 -2.00
C VAL A 50 5.05 7.83 -0.65
N GLU A 51 4.27 7.67 0.42
CA GLU A 51 4.69 7.96 1.79
C GLU A 51 4.53 6.71 2.65
N GLU A 52 5.56 6.39 3.43
CA GLU A 52 5.51 5.41 4.50
C GLU A 52 4.97 6.08 5.76
N ARG A 53 3.89 5.52 6.32
CA ARG A 53 3.28 6.05 7.54
C ARG A 53 3.01 4.92 8.54
N TRP A 54 3.46 5.11 9.77
CA TRP A 54 3.18 4.19 10.87
C TRP A 54 2.00 4.68 11.69
N ILE A 55 0.87 3.98 11.58
CA ILE A 55 -0.39 4.35 12.22
C ILE A 55 -0.62 3.49 13.46
N ALA A 56 -1.05 4.12 14.55
CA ALA A 56 -1.44 3.41 15.76
C ALA A 56 -2.73 2.63 15.55
N THR A 57 -2.76 1.38 15.97
CA THR A 57 -3.94 0.52 15.97
C THR A 57 -4.72 0.66 17.27
N THR A 58 -5.95 0.13 17.33
CA THR A 58 -6.82 0.22 18.52
C THR A 58 -6.24 -0.42 19.78
N ASP A 59 -5.24 -1.27 19.66
CA ASP A 59 -4.51 -1.91 20.76
C ASP A 59 -3.07 -1.37 20.90
N ASN A 60 -2.83 -0.13 20.43
CA ASN A 60 -1.58 0.62 20.56
C ASN A 60 -0.35 -0.03 19.86
N LYS A 61 -0.55 -0.89 18.88
CA LYS A 61 0.53 -1.36 18.02
C LYS A 61 0.72 -0.40 16.85
N LYS A 62 1.87 -0.46 16.18
CA LYS A 62 2.17 0.36 15.00
C LYS A 62 1.98 -0.48 13.74
N MET A 63 1.22 0.05 12.80
CA MET A 63 0.91 -0.57 11.52
C MET A 63 1.48 0.25 10.38
N LEU A 64 2.35 -0.34 9.57
CA LEU A 64 2.82 0.27 8.34
C LEU A 64 1.65 0.47 7.37
N THR A 65 1.48 1.69 6.92
CA THR A 65 0.48 2.07 5.92
C THR A 65 1.13 2.89 4.83
N TRP A 66 0.98 2.47 3.59
CA TRP A 66 1.40 3.26 2.44
C TRP A 66 0.32 4.27 2.11
N ILE A 67 0.72 5.53 1.94
CA ILE A 67 -0.15 6.59 1.43
C ILE A 67 0.37 6.97 0.04
N ILE A 68 -0.48 6.85 -0.97
CA ILE A 68 -0.15 7.26 -2.32
C ILE A 68 -1.01 8.46 -2.69
N TYR A 69 -0.35 9.57 -2.95
CA TYR A 69 -1.00 10.84 -3.30
C TYR A 69 -1.27 10.91 -4.81
N PRO A 70 -2.27 11.66 -5.25
CA PRO A 70 -2.44 11.94 -6.67
C PRO A 70 -1.25 12.71 -7.24
N PRO A 71 -0.94 12.57 -8.55
CA PRO A 71 0.00 13.45 -9.22
C PRO A 71 -0.37 14.93 -9.00
N HIS A 72 0.64 15.79 -8.86
CA HIS A 72 0.44 17.23 -8.60
C HIS A 72 -0.39 17.51 -7.34
N PHE A 73 -0.23 16.69 -6.30
CA PHE A 73 -0.91 16.87 -5.03
C PHE A 73 -0.69 18.26 -4.45
N ASP A 74 -1.80 18.93 -4.07
CA ASP A 74 -1.82 20.24 -3.43
C ASP A 74 -2.46 20.11 -2.03
N PRO A 75 -1.73 20.32 -0.94
CA PRO A 75 -2.25 20.16 0.43
C PRO A 75 -3.38 21.14 0.80
N ASN A 76 -3.60 22.17 -0.03
CA ASN A 76 -4.69 23.13 0.16
C ASN A 76 -6.00 22.70 -0.50
N LYS A 77 -6.01 21.59 -1.24
CA LYS A 77 -7.21 21.02 -1.88
C LYS A 77 -7.76 19.85 -1.07
N LYS A 78 -9.03 19.54 -1.30
CA LYS A 78 -9.70 18.39 -0.71
C LYS A 78 -9.77 17.23 -1.69
N TYR A 79 -9.32 16.05 -1.25
CA TYR A 79 -9.29 14.82 -2.03
C TYR A 79 -10.18 13.74 -1.42
N PRO A 80 -10.86 12.93 -2.24
CA PRO A 80 -11.43 11.68 -1.77
C PRO A 80 -10.30 10.71 -1.33
N ALA A 81 -10.58 9.86 -0.35
CA ALA A 81 -9.65 8.80 0.01
C ALA A 81 -10.23 7.41 -0.29
N LEU A 82 -9.36 6.50 -0.71
CA LEU A 82 -9.72 5.13 -1.05
C LEU A 82 -8.89 4.17 -0.21
N LEU A 83 -9.55 3.43 0.68
CA LEU A 83 -8.94 2.37 1.47
C LEU A 83 -8.72 1.14 0.58
N TYR A 84 -7.48 0.71 0.42
CA TYR A 84 -7.14 -0.51 -0.29
C TYR A 84 -7.08 -1.69 0.66
N CYS A 85 -7.99 -2.65 0.51
CA CYS A 85 -8.04 -3.87 1.28
C CYS A 85 -7.32 -5.00 0.53
N GLN A 86 -6.11 -5.32 0.98
CA GLN A 86 -5.28 -6.37 0.37
C GLN A 86 -5.91 -7.75 0.54
N GLY A 87 -5.85 -8.54 -0.53
CA GLY A 87 -6.23 -9.96 -0.53
C GLY A 87 -5.23 -10.85 0.22
N GLY A 88 -5.34 -12.12 0.04
CA GLY A 88 -4.46 -13.12 0.64
C GLY A 88 -5.22 -14.19 1.40
N PRO A 89 -5.48 -14.08 2.71
CA PRO A 89 -5.39 -12.95 3.64
C PRO A 89 -3.98 -12.57 4.11
N GLN A 90 -2.96 -13.33 3.80
CA GLN A 90 -1.62 -13.18 4.36
C GLN A 90 -0.59 -12.53 3.41
N SER A 91 -1.05 -11.84 2.37
CA SER A 91 -0.17 -11.12 1.44
C SER A 91 0.05 -9.67 1.88
N PRO A 92 1.30 -9.21 2.13
CA PRO A 92 1.57 -7.84 2.52
C PRO A 92 1.38 -6.87 1.37
N VAL A 93 1.11 -5.62 1.71
CA VAL A 93 1.24 -4.50 0.80
C VAL A 93 2.69 -4.04 0.84
N SER A 94 3.53 -4.70 0.05
CA SER A 94 4.89 -4.23 -0.24
C SER A 94 4.83 -3.12 -1.29
N GLN A 95 5.97 -2.54 -1.64
CA GLN A 95 6.05 -1.64 -2.78
C GLN A 95 6.06 -2.43 -4.09
N PHE A 96 4.97 -3.14 -4.39
CA PHE A 96 4.83 -3.94 -5.61
C PHE A 96 4.37 -3.09 -6.80
N TRP A 97 4.88 -3.38 -7.98
CA TRP A 97 4.27 -2.96 -9.24
C TRP A 97 3.24 -4.00 -9.69
N SER A 98 2.06 -3.56 -10.07
CA SER A 98 1.03 -4.44 -10.62
C SER A 98 0.28 -3.75 -11.75
N TYR A 99 0.17 -4.41 -12.88
CA TYR A 99 -0.67 -3.93 -13.99
C TYR A 99 -2.17 -4.15 -13.74
N ARG A 100 -2.50 -5.04 -12.81
CA ARG A 100 -3.90 -5.34 -12.44
C ARG A 100 -4.38 -4.46 -11.27
N TRP A 101 -3.55 -4.28 -10.24
CA TRP A 101 -3.84 -3.52 -9.03
C TRP A 101 -2.84 -2.38 -8.88
N ASN A 102 -2.91 -1.44 -9.82
CA ASN A 102 -1.97 -0.32 -9.85
C ASN A 102 -2.47 0.83 -8.96
N LEU A 103 -1.85 1.00 -7.80
CA LEU A 103 -2.22 2.04 -6.84
C LEU A 103 -1.90 3.45 -7.36
N GLN A 104 -0.88 3.61 -8.20
CA GLN A 104 -0.57 4.88 -8.86
C GLN A 104 -1.66 5.28 -9.85
N LEU A 105 -2.21 4.33 -10.61
CA LEU A 105 -3.32 4.59 -11.51
C LEU A 105 -4.58 5.01 -10.75
N MET A 106 -4.85 4.37 -9.61
CA MET A 106 -5.96 4.77 -8.72
C MET A 106 -5.73 6.19 -8.19
N ALA A 107 -4.51 6.51 -7.74
CA ALA A 107 -4.17 7.85 -7.28
C ALA A 107 -4.24 8.91 -8.40
N ALA A 108 -3.85 8.56 -9.62
CA ALA A 108 -3.93 9.44 -10.79
C ALA A 108 -5.38 9.82 -11.15
N ASN A 109 -6.37 9.05 -10.70
CA ASN A 109 -7.79 9.41 -10.79
C ASN A 109 -8.26 10.37 -9.68
N GLY A 110 -7.33 10.98 -8.96
CA GLY A 110 -7.60 12.02 -7.97
C GLY A 110 -7.89 11.53 -6.55
N TYR A 111 -7.58 10.26 -6.23
CA TYR A 111 -7.75 9.70 -4.89
C TYR A 111 -6.44 9.73 -4.10
N VAL A 112 -6.54 9.96 -2.79
CA VAL A 112 -5.48 9.57 -1.86
C VAL A 112 -5.70 8.11 -1.50
N ILE A 113 -4.72 7.24 -1.82
CA ILE A 113 -4.82 5.81 -1.56
C ILE A 113 -4.24 5.50 -0.19
N VAL A 114 -4.97 4.73 0.60
CA VAL A 114 -4.58 4.27 1.95
C VAL A 114 -4.45 2.76 1.92
N ALA A 115 -3.22 2.25 1.98
CA ALA A 115 -2.93 0.83 1.79
C ALA A 115 -2.21 0.26 3.03
N PRO A 116 -2.97 -0.16 4.07
CA PRO A 116 -2.42 -0.61 5.33
C PRO A 116 -1.95 -2.08 5.28
N ASN A 117 -0.86 -2.35 6.00
CA ASN A 117 -0.41 -3.68 6.33
C ASN A 117 -1.05 -4.14 7.66
N ARG A 118 -2.35 -4.38 7.61
CA ARG A 118 -3.14 -4.85 8.75
C ARG A 118 -2.64 -6.20 9.29
N ARG A 119 -3.10 -6.63 10.45
CA ARG A 119 -2.76 -7.95 10.99
C ARG A 119 -3.12 -9.11 10.06
N GLY A 120 -2.32 -10.17 10.19
CA GLY A 120 -2.42 -11.37 9.37
C GLY A 120 -1.44 -11.39 8.19
N LEU A 121 -0.66 -10.34 7.99
CA LEU A 121 0.32 -10.24 6.89
C LEU A 121 1.71 -10.65 7.39
N TYR A 122 2.50 -11.33 6.56
CA TYR A 122 3.90 -11.63 6.88
C TYR A 122 4.80 -10.40 6.73
N GLY A 123 6.02 -10.47 7.29
CA GLY A 123 7.01 -9.39 7.27
C GLY A 123 7.02 -8.51 8.53
N PHE A 124 6.05 -8.68 9.44
CA PHE A 124 5.91 -7.88 10.68
C PHE A 124 6.00 -8.74 11.95
N GLY A 125 6.56 -9.94 11.84
CA GLY A 125 6.70 -10.89 12.92
C GLY A 125 5.58 -11.93 12.99
N GLN A 126 5.87 -13.05 13.67
CA GLN A 126 4.97 -14.21 13.74
C GLN A 126 3.65 -13.87 14.47
N GLU A 127 3.74 -13.12 15.56
CA GLU A 127 2.54 -12.67 16.30
C GLU A 127 1.58 -11.88 15.41
N TRP A 128 2.11 -10.96 14.57
CA TRP A 128 1.31 -10.17 13.64
C TRP A 128 0.62 -11.05 12.60
N LEU A 129 1.35 -12.04 12.07
CA LEU A 129 0.85 -12.96 11.06
C LEU A 129 -0.26 -13.86 11.61
N GLU A 130 -0.10 -14.40 12.81
CA GLU A 130 -1.01 -15.40 13.37
C GLU A 130 -2.36 -14.83 13.83
N GLN A 131 -2.43 -13.53 14.11
CA GLN A 131 -3.66 -12.89 14.62
C GLN A 131 -4.84 -12.88 13.67
N ILE A 132 -4.70 -13.35 12.45
CA ILE A 132 -5.84 -13.55 11.54
C ILE A 132 -6.38 -14.97 11.57
N SER A 133 -5.63 -15.93 12.13
CA SER A 133 -5.99 -17.32 12.15
C SER A 133 -7.21 -17.55 13.04
N GLY A 134 -8.31 -18.05 12.45
CA GLY A 134 -9.58 -18.23 13.16
C GLY A 134 -10.35 -16.96 13.48
N ASP A 135 -9.84 -15.77 13.08
CA ASP A 135 -10.46 -14.47 13.37
C ASP A 135 -10.43 -13.51 12.17
N TYR A 136 -11.12 -13.85 11.10
CA TYR A 136 -11.17 -13.03 9.88
C TYR A 136 -11.90 -11.69 10.05
N GLY A 137 -12.80 -11.58 11.00
CA GLY A 137 -13.59 -10.36 11.26
C GLY A 137 -13.11 -9.56 12.48
N GLY A 138 -11.96 -9.91 13.08
CA GLY A 138 -11.49 -9.36 14.33
C GLY A 138 -10.62 -8.11 14.24
N GLN A 139 -9.44 -8.18 14.85
CA GLN A 139 -8.55 -7.03 14.98
C GLN A 139 -8.07 -6.48 13.64
N ASN A 140 -7.86 -7.33 12.63
CA ASN A 140 -7.51 -6.92 11.28
C ASN A 140 -8.53 -5.97 10.63
N MET A 141 -9.81 -6.09 10.96
CA MET A 141 -10.84 -5.15 10.49
C MET A 141 -10.77 -3.80 11.23
N LYS A 142 -10.46 -3.84 12.53
CA LYS A 142 -10.19 -2.61 13.31
C LYS A 142 -8.95 -1.89 12.81
N ASP A 143 -7.96 -2.62 12.32
CA ASP A 143 -6.76 -2.04 11.70
C ASP A 143 -7.10 -1.24 10.45
N TYR A 144 -8.02 -1.72 9.59
CA TYR A 144 -8.52 -0.95 8.45
C TYR A 144 -9.20 0.36 8.89
N PHE A 145 -10.01 0.31 9.95
CA PHE A 145 -10.61 1.53 10.49
C PHE A 145 -9.56 2.49 11.06
N SER A 146 -8.57 1.98 11.78
CA SER A 146 -7.46 2.80 12.29
C SER A 146 -6.73 3.53 11.16
N ALA A 147 -6.49 2.84 10.04
CA ALA A 147 -5.82 3.42 8.89
C ALA A 147 -6.63 4.55 8.25
N ILE A 148 -7.90 4.30 7.95
CA ILE A 148 -8.74 5.30 7.27
C ILE A 148 -9.11 6.46 8.18
N ASP A 149 -9.33 6.22 9.47
CA ASP A 149 -9.65 7.28 10.45
C ASP A 149 -8.45 8.22 10.67
N ALA A 150 -7.22 7.70 10.70
CA ALA A 150 -6.02 8.50 10.80
C ALA A 150 -5.83 9.41 9.56
N VAL A 151 -6.10 8.89 8.36
CA VAL A 151 -5.98 9.67 7.13
C VAL A 151 -7.17 10.63 6.96
N LYS A 152 -8.36 10.25 7.37
CA LYS A 152 -9.55 11.12 7.39
C LYS A 152 -9.33 12.42 8.16
N ALA A 153 -8.51 12.38 9.21
CA ALA A 153 -8.20 13.55 10.04
C ALA A 153 -7.32 14.60 9.34
N GLU A 154 -6.73 14.26 8.19
CA GLU A 154 -5.85 15.18 7.46
C GLU A 154 -6.65 16.32 6.80
N PRO A 155 -6.10 17.56 6.82
CA PRO A 155 -6.80 18.74 6.31
C PRO A 155 -7.11 18.67 4.81
N PHE A 156 -6.38 17.88 4.04
CA PHE A 156 -6.56 17.69 2.61
C PHE A 156 -7.53 16.55 2.26
N ILE A 157 -8.10 15.83 3.22
CA ILE A 157 -9.09 14.78 2.95
C ILE A 157 -10.51 15.33 3.05
N ASP A 158 -11.33 14.97 2.06
CA ASP A 158 -12.77 15.16 2.12
C ASP A 158 -13.41 13.95 2.82
N GLU A 159 -13.74 14.11 4.08
CA GLU A 159 -14.33 13.06 4.90
C GLU A 159 -15.68 12.54 4.39
N ASN A 160 -16.34 13.30 3.51
CA ASN A 160 -17.61 12.91 2.87
C ASN A 160 -17.41 12.07 1.60
N ARG A 161 -16.16 11.87 1.16
CA ARG A 161 -15.80 11.11 -0.04
C ARG A 161 -14.79 10.02 0.26
N LEU A 162 -15.10 9.17 1.24
CA LEU A 162 -14.29 8.00 1.57
C LEU A 162 -14.87 6.76 0.91
N GLY A 163 -14.04 5.97 0.26
CA GLY A 163 -14.39 4.69 -0.33
C GLY A 163 -13.44 3.58 0.13
N ALA A 164 -13.81 2.34 -0.20
CA ALA A 164 -12.96 1.18 0.03
C ALA A 164 -13.01 0.21 -1.14
N ILE A 165 -11.88 -0.42 -1.48
CA ILE A 165 -11.74 -1.35 -2.59
C ILE A 165 -10.92 -2.57 -2.18
N GLY A 166 -11.28 -3.75 -2.68
CA GLY A 166 -10.53 -4.97 -2.43
C GLY A 166 -11.06 -6.15 -3.23
N ALA A 167 -10.21 -7.17 -3.38
CA ALA A 167 -10.57 -8.41 -4.04
C ALA A 167 -10.14 -9.63 -3.22
N SER A 168 -10.74 -10.80 -3.48
CA SER A 168 -10.49 -12.02 -2.72
C SER A 168 -10.78 -11.81 -1.23
N TYR A 169 -9.83 -12.06 -0.33
CA TYR A 169 -9.99 -11.68 1.08
C TYR A 169 -10.24 -10.17 1.27
N GLY A 170 -9.67 -9.31 0.41
CA GLY A 170 -10.02 -7.89 0.39
C GLY A 170 -11.49 -7.65 0.06
N GLY A 171 -12.10 -8.47 -0.81
CA GLY A 171 -13.54 -8.46 -1.08
C GLY A 171 -14.36 -8.87 0.15
N PHE A 172 -13.95 -9.93 0.86
CA PHE A 172 -14.55 -10.27 2.16
C PHE A 172 -14.46 -9.06 3.11
N SER A 173 -13.31 -8.42 3.19
CA SER A 173 -13.13 -7.23 4.03
C SER A 173 -14.10 -6.11 3.66
N ILE A 174 -14.32 -5.84 2.36
CA ILE A 174 -15.28 -4.83 1.89
C ILE A 174 -16.70 -5.15 2.34
N TYR A 175 -17.15 -6.40 2.18
CA TYR A 175 -18.49 -6.80 2.65
C TYR A 175 -18.63 -6.68 4.17
N TRP A 176 -17.59 -7.06 4.91
CA TRP A 176 -17.60 -6.90 6.37
C TRP A 176 -17.66 -5.42 6.76
N LEU A 177 -16.81 -4.58 6.14
CA LEU A 177 -16.77 -3.13 6.36
C LEU A 177 -18.12 -2.49 6.00
N ALA A 178 -18.77 -2.91 4.91
CA ALA A 178 -20.09 -2.39 4.50
C ALA A 178 -21.15 -2.54 5.60
N GLY A 179 -21.09 -3.63 6.39
CA GLY A 179 -21.97 -3.85 7.53
C GLY A 179 -21.59 -3.10 8.82
N HIS A 180 -20.32 -2.65 8.94
CA HIS A 180 -19.74 -2.20 10.22
C HIS A 180 -19.11 -0.80 10.19
N HIS A 181 -19.11 -0.10 9.04
CA HIS A 181 -18.32 1.14 8.85
C HIS A 181 -18.87 2.38 9.58
N GLN A 182 -20.04 2.31 10.21
CA GLN A 182 -20.60 3.43 10.98
C GLN A 182 -20.62 4.76 10.18
N LYS A 183 -21.10 4.70 8.94
CA LYS A 183 -21.19 5.84 7.99
C LYS A 183 -19.84 6.44 7.55
N ARG A 184 -18.71 5.72 7.72
CA ARG A 184 -17.39 6.20 7.25
C ARG A 184 -17.33 6.27 5.72
N PHE A 185 -17.78 5.23 5.05
CA PHE A 185 -17.67 5.11 3.59
C PHE A 185 -18.96 5.54 2.88
N LYS A 186 -18.78 6.00 1.66
CA LYS A 186 -19.87 6.35 0.72
C LYS A 186 -19.90 5.38 -0.48
N ALA A 187 -18.79 4.68 -0.75
CA ALA A 187 -18.65 3.66 -1.78
C ALA A 187 -17.66 2.57 -1.34
#